data_763adbf15b2a922bb5dc0f97f200d3f3
#
_entry.id   763adbf15b2a922bb5dc0f97f200d3f3
#
_cell.length_a   1.000
_cell.length_b   1.000
_cell.length_c   1.000
_cell.angle_alpha   90.00
_cell.angle_beta   90.00
_cell.angle_gamma   90.00
#
_symmetry.space_group_name_H-M   'P 1'
#
loop_
_entity.id
_entity.type
_entity.pdbx_description
1 polymer ?
#
loop_
_entity_poly.entity_id
_entity_poly.type
_entity_poly.pdbx_seq_one_letter_code
_entity_poly.pdbx_strand_id
1 'polypeptide(L)'
;MNNDGSSRETPLDLNGRPISNSGSLQRFGKAINYTRENMNYLAETFPRWDRDFLIGRVRQIFFWLQDGWSRQDLMPAEEYLINTLNDKYQADLQAMKVRGERNIIKEPILNTWDIEFIHSHLDEESQYFIAMVSASLIDYTVDNSGKLISGNDNHRLYFTEFWKFVWRDEKWLLASIYQEDALEIAKIARGIED
;
A
#
# COMPACT_ATOMS: atom_id res chain seq x y z
N MET A 1 -36.32 -7.96 26.13
CA MET A 1 -35.72 -8.59 24.95
C MET A 1 -35.30 -7.44 24.04
N ASN A 2 -34.07 -6.97 24.21
CA ASN A 2 -33.49 -5.91 23.37
C ASN A 2 -32.68 -6.58 22.28
N ASN A 3 -33.18 -6.50 21.05
CA ASN A 3 -32.48 -6.97 19.86
C ASN A 3 -31.58 -5.81 19.38
N ASP A 4 -30.31 -5.81 19.81
CA ASP A 4 -29.32 -4.85 19.37
C ASP A 4 -28.79 -5.29 18.00
N GLY A 5 -29.51 -4.87 16.96
CA GLY A 5 -29.14 -5.06 15.57
C GLY A 5 -28.07 -4.06 15.15
N SER A 6 -26.86 -4.20 15.67
CA SER A 6 -25.68 -3.51 15.11
C SER A 6 -25.42 -4.07 13.71
N SER A 7 -25.99 -3.41 12.69
CA SER A 7 -25.61 -3.60 11.30
C SER A 7 -24.15 -3.14 11.17
N ARG A 8 -23.22 -4.10 11.11
CA ARG A 8 -21.83 -3.81 10.76
C ARG A 8 -21.83 -3.23 9.35
N GLU A 9 -21.62 -1.93 9.25
CA GLU A 9 -21.40 -1.29 7.95
C GLU A 9 -20.18 -1.95 7.29
N THR A 10 -20.38 -2.50 6.11
CA THR A 10 -19.30 -3.08 5.32
C THR A 10 -18.40 -1.92 4.86
N PRO A 11 -17.10 -1.91 5.19
CA PRO A 11 -16.23 -0.83 4.78
C PRO A 11 -16.15 -0.74 3.24
N LEU A 12 -16.04 0.48 2.71
CA LEU A 12 -15.99 0.76 1.28
C LEU A 12 -14.58 1.16 0.85
N ASP A 13 -14.18 0.81 -0.39
CA ASP A 13 -12.93 1.23 -1.01
C ASP A 13 -12.97 2.70 -1.48
N LEU A 14 -11.88 3.21 -2.02
CA LEU A 14 -11.77 4.57 -2.57
C LEU A 14 -12.78 4.87 -3.70
N ASN A 15 -13.39 3.83 -4.29
CA ASN A 15 -14.40 3.91 -5.32
C ASN A 15 -15.82 3.65 -4.79
N GLY A 16 -15.99 3.57 -3.45
CA GLY A 16 -17.26 3.32 -2.81
C GLY A 16 -17.75 1.87 -2.88
N ARG A 17 -16.85 0.90 -3.16
CA ARG A 17 -17.18 -0.53 -3.22
C ARG A 17 -16.96 -1.20 -1.86
N PRO A 18 -17.80 -2.17 -1.44
CA PRO A 18 -17.59 -2.91 -0.21
C PRO A 18 -16.25 -3.63 -0.19
N ILE A 19 -15.40 -3.34 0.79
CA ILE A 19 -14.17 -4.07 1.02
C ILE A 19 -14.50 -5.33 1.81
N SER A 20 -14.38 -6.45 1.16
CA SER A 20 -14.31 -7.75 1.81
C SER A 20 -12.86 -8.20 1.83
N ASN A 21 -12.13 -7.95 2.92
CA ASN A 21 -10.77 -8.50 3.11
C ASN A 21 -10.74 -10.03 2.92
N SER A 22 -11.85 -10.70 3.21
CA SER A 22 -12.01 -12.14 2.97
C SER A 22 -11.97 -12.50 1.48
N GLY A 23 -12.48 -11.65 0.58
CA GLY A 23 -12.47 -11.89 -0.86
C GLY A 23 -11.06 -11.82 -1.46
N SER A 24 -10.28 -10.80 -1.11
CA SER A 24 -8.90 -10.65 -1.59
C SER A 24 -8.00 -11.76 -1.03
N LEU A 25 -8.08 -12.07 0.26
CA LEU A 25 -7.33 -13.20 0.84
C LEU A 25 -7.67 -14.53 0.17
N GLN A 26 -8.94 -14.79 -0.12
CA GLN A 26 -9.36 -16.00 -0.83
C GLN A 26 -8.84 -16.03 -2.28
N ARG A 27 -8.90 -14.88 -2.97
CA ARG A 27 -8.45 -14.75 -4.35
C ARG A 27 -6.95 -14.96 -4.50
N PHE A 28 -6.15 -14.44 -3.56
CA PHE A 28 -4.68 -14.52 -3.58
C PHE A 28 -4.11 -15.67 -2.73
N GLY A 29 -4.93 -16.51 -2.10
CA GLY A 29 -4.47 -17.52 -1.15
C GLY A 29 -3.39 -18.46 -1.68
N LYS A 30 -3.49 -18.90 -2.94
CA LYS A 30 -2.45 -19.73 -3.59
C LYS A 30 -1.15 -18.95 -3.77
N ALA A 31 -1.22 -17.72 -4.28
CA ALA A 31 -0.07 -16.85 -4.48
C ALA A 31 0.63 -16.53 -3.15
N ILE A 32 -0.13 -16.23 -2.09
CA ILE A 32 0.38 -15.98 -0.75
C ILE A 32 1.16 -17.20 -0.22
N ASN A 33 0.60 -18.41 -0.33
CA ASN A 33 1.26 -19.62 0.17
C ASN A 33 2.54 -19.91 -0.62
N TYR A 34 2.50 -19.86 -1.94
CA TYR A 34 3.69 -20.05 -2.79
C TYR A 34 4.78 -19.02 -2.48
N THR A 35 4.41 -17.75 -2.39
CA THR A 35 5.35 -16.66 -2.09
C THR A 35 5.98 -16.81 -0.71
N ARG A 36 5.21 -17.26 0.28
CA ARG A 36 5.71 -17.52 1.64
C ARG A 36 6.79 -18.61 1.64
N GLU A 37 6.56 -19.71 0.95
CA GLU A 37 7.53 -20.79 0.82
C GLU A 37 8.81 -20.32 0.12
N ASN A 38 8.65 -19.59 -0.98
CA ASN A 38 9.79 -19.05 -1.73
C ASN A 38 10.59 -18.02 -0.91
N MET A 39 9.92 -17.11 -0.21
CA MET A 39 10.61 -16.14 0.66
C MET A 39 11.36 -16.81 1.82
N ASN A 40 10.80 -17.84 2.43
CA ASN A 40 11.50 -18.61 3.47
C ASN A 40 12.80 -19.23 2.91
N TYR A 41 12.74 -19.83 1.72
CA TYR A 41 13.91 -20.37 1.04
C TYR A 41 14.95 -19.27 0.72
N LEU A 42 14.51 -18.12 0.21
CA LEU A 42 15.42 -17.00 -0.08
C LEU A 42 16.07 -16.43 1.18
N ALA A 43 15.34 -16.38 2.29
CA ALA A 43 15.85 -15.86 3.56
C ALA A 43 16.98 -16.70 4.16
N GLU A 44 17.05 -18.00 3.86
CA GLU A 44 18.16 -18.87 4.29
C GLU A 44 19.53 -18.37 3.77
N THR A 45 19.54 -17.79 2.57
CA THR A 45 20.78 -17.29 1.94
C THR A 45 20.90 -15.76 2.01
N PHE A 46 19.79 -15.06 1.94
CA PHE A 46 19.72 -13.62 1.85
C PHE A 46 18.83 -13.03 2.95
N PRO A 47 19.39 -12.59 4.09
CA PRO A 47 18.62 -12.07 5.23
C PRO A 47 17.66 -10.90 4.89
N ARG A 48 17.93 -10.17 3.80
CA ARG A 48 17.03 -9.11 3.30
C ARG A 48 15.66 -9.61 2.84
N TRP A 49 15.48 -10.94 2.65
CA TRP A 49 14.23 -11.59 2.33
C TRP A 49 13.47 -12.10 3.57
N ASP A 50 14.01 -11.86 4.77
CA ASP A 50 13.32 -12.20 6.01
C ASP A 50 11.95 -11.51 6.07
N ARG A 51 10.91 -12.29 6.38
CA ARG A 51 9.52 -11.82 6.32
C ARG A 51 9.26 -10.67 7.29
N ASP A 52 9.77 -10.73 8.50
CA ASP A 52 9.53 -9.70 9.51
C ASP A 52 10.27 -8.41 9.16
N PHE A 53 11.49 -8.54 8.61
CA PHE A 53 12.23 -7.40 8.05
C PHE A 53 11.44 -6.72 6.93
N LEU A 54 10.88 -7.48 5.98
CA LEU A 54 10.08 -6.94 4.87
C LEU A 54 8.78 -6.28 5.34
N ILE A 55 8.07 -6.90 6.30
CA ILE A 55 6.88 -6.29 6.93
C ILE A 55 7.25 -4.95 7.59
N GLY A 56 8.35 -4.93 8.33
CA GLY A 56 8.86 -3.70 8.94
C GLY A 56 9.12 -2.60 7.91
N ARG A 57 9.72 -2.97 6.77
CA ARG A 57 10.02 -2.04 5.68
C ARG A 57 8.74 -1.51 5.00
N VAL A 58 7.77 -2.36 4.69
CA VAL A 58 6.46 -1.95 4.14
C VAL A 58 5.78 -0.97 5.07
N ARG A 59 5.71 -1.26 6.37
CA ARG A 59 5.09 -0.38 7.37
C ARG A 59 5.82 0.95 7.50
N GLN A 60 7.15 0.94 7.52
CA GLN A 60 7.96 2.15 7.58
C GLN A 60 7.63 3.10 6.43
N ILE A 61 7.58 2.57 5.18
CA ILE A 61 7.30 3.35 3.99
C ILE A 61 5.83 3.80 3.98
N PHE A 62 4.90 2.96 4.42
CA PHE A 62 3.49 3.32 4.53
C PHE A 62 3.30 4.56 5.43
N PHE A 63 3.76 4.53 6.66
CA PHE A 63 3.55 5.65 7.58
C PHE A 63 4.32 6.90 7.16
N TRP A 64 5.53 6.76 6.63
CA TRP A 64 6.29 7.88 6.09
C TRP A 64 5.55 8.54 4.92
N LEU A 65 4.99 7.75 4.01
CA LEU A 65 4.25 8.27 2.85
C LEU A 65 2.99 9.03 3.27
N GLN A 66 2.19 8.49 4.21
CA GLN A 66 0.97 9.16 4.70
C GLN A 66 1.29 10.49 5.38
N ASP A 67 2.32 10.52 6.21
CA ASP A 67 2.78 11.74 6.87
C ASP A 67 3.34 12.77 5.86
N GLY A 68 4.14 12.31 4.90
CA GLY A 68 4.70 13.16 3.85
C GLY A 68 3.64 13.81 2.96
N TRP A 69 2.58 13.08 2.60
CA TRP A 69 1.44 13.65 1.87
C TRP A 69 0.76 14.76 2.66
N SER A 70 0.48 14.55 3.95
CA SER A 70 -0.16 15.56 4.80
C SER A 70 0.71 16.80 5.00
N ARG A 71 2.03 16.65 5.06
CA ARG A 71 2.98 17.76 5.15
C ARG A 71 3.32 18.38 3.80
N GLN A 72 2.93 17.74 2.70
CA GLN A 72 3.35 18.08 1.34
C GLN A 72 4.88 18.10 1.18
N ASP A 73 5.56 17.18 1.86
CA ASP A 73 7.01 17.04 1.88
C ASP A 73 7.39 15.55 2.01
N LEU A 74 8.01 15.00 0.96
CA LEU A 74 8.44 13.61 0.87
C LEU A 74 9.97 13.44 1.06
N MET A 75 10.63 14.36 1.74
CA MET A 75 12.05 14.19 2.04
C MET A 75 12.30 13.27 3.25
N PRO A 76 13.29 12.40 3.22
CA PRO A 76 14.19 12.04 2.11
C PRO A 76 13.59 10.90 1.24
N ALA A 77 13.11 11.24 0.05
CA ALA A 77 12.40 10.29 -0.81
C ALA A 77 13.30 9.16 -1.34
N GLU A 78 14.58 9.42 -1.56
CA GLU A 78 15.59 8.46 -2.04
C GLU A 78 15.82 7.27 -1.09
N GLU A 79 15.42 7.41 0.17
CA GLU A 79 15.46 6.32 1.15
C GLU A 79 14.28 5.34 1.00
N TYR A 80 13.22 5.73 0.30
CA TYR A 80 11.95 5.03 0.31
C TYR A 80 11.36 4.73 -1.07
N LEU A 81 11.63 5.59 -2.07
CA LEU A 81 11.03 5.52 -3.40
C LEU A 81 12.10 5.38 -4.49
N ILE A 82 11.74 4.70 -5.58
CA ILE A 82 12.51 4.83 -6.82
C ILE A 82 12.30 6.23 -7.43
N ASN A 83 13.28 6.71 -8.22
CA ASN A 83 13.26 8.07 -8.77
C ASN A 83 11.99 8.38 -9.56
N THR A 84 11.55 7.47 -10.43
CA THR A 84 10.35 7.69 -11.27
C THR A 84 9.07 7.84 -10.45
N LEU A 85 8.93 7.13 -9.33
CA LEU A 85 7.78 7.26 -8.43
C LEU A 85 7.88 8.55 -7.62
N ASN A 86 9.08 8.92 -7.15
CA ASN A 86 9.31 10.18 -6.48
C ASN A 86 8.97 11.38 -7.38
N ASP A 87 9.47 11.40 -8.63
CA ASP A 87 9.20 12.48 -9.59
C ASP A 87 7.69 12.67 -9.82
N LYS A 88 6.96 11.56 -9.95
CA LYS A 88 5.50 11.59 -10.07
C LYS A 88 4.86 12.23 -8.84
N TYR A 89 5.21 11.78 -7.64
CA TYR A 89 4.62 12.29 -6.41
C TYR A 89 4.99 13.74 -6.12
N GLN A 90 6.21 14.17 -6.46
CA GLN A 90 6.60 15.59 -6.38
C GLN A 90 5.76 16.45 -7.33
N ALA A 91 5.50 15.98 -8.56
CA ALA A 91 4.63 16.67 -9.50
C ALA A 91 3.19 16.78 -8.98
N ASP A 92 2.63 15.71 -8.42
CA ASP A 92 1.28 15.69 -7.85
C ASP A 92 1.18 16.68 -6.66
N LEU A 93 2.13 16.68 -5.74
CA LEU A 93 2.18 17.61 -4.61
C LEU A 93 2.34 19.07 -5.08
N GLN A 94 3.18 19.31 -6.09
CA GLN A 94 3.33 20.65 -6.66
C GLN A 94 2.03 21.14 -7.32
N ALA A 95 1.34 20.26 -8.04
CA ALA A 95 0.04 20.60 -8.64
C ALA A 95 -1.00 20.97 -7.57
N MET A 96 -1.04 20.24 -6.46
CA MET A 96 -1.93 20.57 -5.32
C MET A 96 -1.56 21.92 -4.71
N LYS A 97 -0.27 22.20 -4.50
CA LYS A 97 0.19 23.52 -3.98
C LYS A 97 -0.24 24.67 -4.88
N VAL A 98 -0.10 24.51 -6.22
CA VAL A 98 -0.51 25.53 -7.20
C VAL A 98 -2.03 25.80 -7.14
N ARG A 99 -2.84 24.76 -6.89
CA ARG A 99 -4.30 24.91 -6.73
C ARG A 99 -4.70 25.41 -5.34
N GLY A 100 -3.76 25.57 -4.42
CA GLY A 100 -4.05 25.93 -3.03
C GLY A 100 -4.74 24.81 -2.27
N GLU A 101 -4.47 23.56 -2.61
CA GLU A 101 -5.05 22.38 -2.01
C GLU A 101 -4.05 21.68 -1.09
N ARG A 102 -4.56 21.08 -0.03
CA ARG A 102 -3.77 20.23 0.86
C ARG A 102 -4.55 18.97 1.23
N ASN A 103 -3.92 17.83 1.01
CA ASN A 103 -4.44 16.55 1.49
C ASN A 103 -4.16 16.40 2.99
N ILE A 104 -5.14 15.92 3.72
CA ILE A 104 -5.06 15.66 5.16
C ILE A 104 -5.32 14.18 5.39
N ILE A 105 -4.33 13.50 5.93
CA ILE A 105 -4.43 12.11 6.33
C ILE A 105 -4.37 12.01 7.84
N LYS A 106 -5.38 11.37 8.44
CA LYS A 106 -5.46 11.17 9.89
C LYS A 106 -5.58 9.69 10.24
N GLU A 107 -5.01 9.35 11.36
CA GLU A 107 -5.15 8.04 12.00
C GLU A 107 -4.89 6.86 11.05
N PRO A 108 -3.77 6.84 10.31
CA PRO A 108 -3.44 5.70 9.47
C PRO A 108 -3.21 4.46 10.34
N ILE A 109 -3.83 3.33 9.94
CA ILE A 109 -3.70 2.03 10.60
C ILE A 109 -3.23 1.02 9.57
N LEU A 110 -2.12 0.35 9.88
CA LEU A 110 -1.59 -0.79 9.17
C LEU A 110 -0.94 -1.73 10.19
N ASN A 111 -1.56 -2.87 10.46
CA ASN A 111 -1.01 -3.87 11.36
C ASN A 111 -0.10 -4.84 10.59
N THR A 112 0.74 -5.58 11.31
CA THR A 112 1.65 -6.55 10.70
C THR A 112 0.91 -7.69 9.99
N TRP A 113 -0.25 -8.09 10.50
CA TRP A 113 -1.10 -9.13 9.92
C TRP A 113 -1.98 -8.67 8.74
N ASP A 114 -1.99 -7.36 8.45
CA ASP A 114 -2.68 -6.76 7.32
C ASP A 114 -1.77 -6.68 6.07
N ILE A 115 -0.57 -7.28 6.15
CA ILE A 115 0.42 -7.34 5.07
C ILE A 115 0.63 -8.80 4.70
N GLU A 116 0.32 -9.15 3.45
CA GLU A 116 0.66 -10.43 2.85
C GLU A 116 1.48 -10.24 1.58
N PHE A 117 2.37 -11.19 1.29
CA PHE A 117 3.19 -11.16 0.09
C PHE A 117 2.57 -12.08 -0.96
N ILE A 118 2.30 -11.55 -2.15
CA ILE A 118 1.63 -12.28 -3.24
C ILE A 118 2.57 -12.64 -4.38
N HIS A 119 3.78 -12.09 -4.40
CA HIS A 119 4.80 -12.39 -5.40
C HIS A 119 6.19 -12.07 -4.86
N SER A 120 7.16 -12.88 -5.26
CA SER A 120 8.59 -12.68 -4.99
C SER A 120 9.40 -13.14 -6.19
N HIS A 121 10.39 -12.36 -6.57
CA HIS A 121 11.26 -12.60 -7.71
C HIS A 121 12.71 -12.29 -7.37
N LEU A 122 13.60 -13.20 -7.71
CA LEU A 122 15.03 -13.01 -7.59
C LEU A 122 15.73 -13.70 -8.74
N ASP A 123 16.42 -12.93 -9.56
CA ASP A 123 17.36 -13.40 -10.58
C ASP A 123 18.65 -12.57 -10.57
N GLU A 124 19.51 -12.76 -11.59
CA GLU A 124 20.80 -12.04 -11.70
C GLU A 124 20.62 -10.54 -11.99
N GLU A 125 19.51 -10.15 -12.61
CA GLU A 125 19.26 -8.78 -13.08
C GLU A 125 18.37 -7.97 -12.12
N SER A 126 17.46 -8.66 -11.40
CA SER A 126 16.41 -7.99 -10.64
C SER A 126 15.96 -8.75 -9.39
N GLN A 127 15.58 -8.00 -8.39
CA GLN A 127 14.94 -8.54 -7.20
C GLN A 127 13.75 -7.66 -6.85
N TYR A 128 12.59 -8.26 -6.69
CA TYR A 128 11.40 -7.53 -6.29
C TYR A 128 10.38 -8.43 -5.58
N PHE A 129 9.50 -7.82 -4.83
CA PHE A 129 8.32 -8.48 -4.27
C PHE A 129 7.09 -7.57 -4.40
N ILE A 130 5.91 -8.19 -4.29
CA ILE A 130 4.64 -7.45 -4.23
C ILE A 130 3.94 -7.82 -2.92
N ALA A 131 3.68 -6.79 -2.13
CA ALA A 131 2.91 -6.88 -0.89
C ALA A 131 1.46 -6.48 -1.14
N MET A 132 0.51 -7.27 -0.67
CA MET A 132 -0.89 -6.89 -0.51
C MET A 132 -1.01 -6.19 0.84
N VAL A 133 -1.39 -4.92 0.83
CA VAL A 133 -1.46 -4.02 1.99
C VAL A 133 -2.91 -3.65 2.22
N SER A 134 -3.47 -4.11 3.34
CA SER A 134 -4.84 -3.77 3.76
C SER A 134 -4.76 -2.77 4.90
N ALA A 135 -5.18 -1.54 4.66
CA ALA A 135 -5.01 -0.44 5.60
C ALA A 135 -6.29 0.37 5.77
N SER A 136 -6.29 1.28 6.73
CA SER A 136 -7.35 2.25 6.89
C SER A 136 -6.83 3.59 7.39
N LEU A 137 -7.51 4.66 7.00
CA LEU A 137 -7.19 6.03 7.39
C LEU A 137 -8.40 6.94 7.16
N ILE A 138 -8.33 8.18 7.62
CA ILE A 138 -9.24 9.25 7.24
C ILE A 138 -8.50 10.12 6.24
N ASP A 139 -9.08 10.31 5.05
CA ASP A 139 -8.47 11.03 3.93
C ASP A 139 -9.41 12.07 3.36
N TYR A 140 -8.95 13.31 3.30
CA TYR A 140 -9.69 14.41 2.73
C TYR A 140 -8.77 15.54 2.26
N THR A 141 -9.27 16.36 1.35
CA THR A 141 -8.55 17.52 0.81
C THR A 141 -9.25 18.80 1.20
N VAL A 142 -8.48 19.79 1.63
CA VAL A 142 -8.95 21.14 1.95
C VAL A 142 -8.31 22.20 1.05
N ASP A 143 -8.98 23.34 0.90
CA ASP A 143 -8.42 24.54 0.27
C ASP A 143 -7.59 25.37 1.27
N ASN A 144 -7.03 26.49 0.80
CA ASN A 144 -6.24 27.43 1.63
C ASN A 144 -7.01 28.04 2.81
N SER A 145 -8.35 28.03 2.76
CA SER A 145 -9.20 28.50 3.86
C SER A 145 -9.51 27.42 4.89
N GLY A 146 -9.09 26.16 4.63
CA GLY A 146 -9.39 24.99 5.42
C GLY A 146 -10.76 24.35 5.11
N LYS A 147 -11.44 24.80 4.05
CA LYS A 147 -12.72 24.25 3.61
C LYS A 147 -12.49 22.90 2.92
N LEU A 148 -13.33 21.92 3.26
CA LEU A 148 -13.34 20.60 2.61
C LEU A 148 -13.68 20.72 1.12
N ILE A 149 -12.81 20.18 0.25
CA ILE A 149 -12.97 20.13 -1.20
C ILE A 149 -13.38 18.73 -1.65
N SER A 150 -12.71 17.70 -1.11
CA SER A 150 -12.97 16.30 -1.45
C SER A 150 -12.63 15.36 -0.29
N GLY A 151 -13.11 14.13 -0.38
CA GLY A 151 -12.96 13.14 0.69
C GLY A 151 -13.95 13.36 1.82
N ASN A 152 -13.65 12.76 2.99
CA ASN A 152 -14.51 12.89 4.18
C ASN A 152 -13.64 12.95 5.44
N ASP A 153 -13.85 13.96 6.26
CA ASP A 153 -13.08 14.22 7.47
C ASP A 153 -13.56 13.45 8.72
N ASN A 154 -14.70 12.73 8.58
CA ASN A 154 -15.36 11.98 9.66
C ASN A 154 -15.50 10.48 9.38
N HIS A 155 -15.20 10.00 8.17
CA HIS A 155 -15.34 8.61 7.81
C HIS A 155 -13.97 7.99 7.51
N ARG A 156 -13.74 6.81 8.10
CA ARG A 156 -12.54 6.02 7.86
C ARG A 156 -12.66 5.27 6.55
N LEU A 157 -11.71 5.45 5.66
CA LEU A 157 -11.52 4.64 4.47
C LEU A 157 -10.81 3.34 4.83
N TYR A 158 -11.26 2.24 4.23
CA TYR A 158 -10.58 0.95 4.24
C TYR A 158 -10.22 0.60 2.81
N PHE A 159 -9.01 0.15 2.57
CA PHE A 159 -8.53 -0.17 1.24
C PHE A 159 -7.54 -1.32 1.26
N THR A 160 -7.41 -1.99 0.11
CA THR A 160 -6.37 -2.97 -0.16
C THR A 160 -5.65 -2.53 -1.43
N GLU A 161 -4.35 -2.39 -1.34
CA GLU A 161 -3.46 -2.01 -2.43
C GLU A 161 -2.33 -3.02 -2.56
N PHE A 162 -1.70 -3.04 -3.73
CA PHE A 162 -0.62 -3.96 -4.05
C PHE A 162 0.64 -3.15 -4.32
N TRP A 163 1.58 -3.25 -3.40
CA TRP A 163 2.78 -2.44 -3.36
C TRP A 163 3.97 -3.24 -3.88
N LYS A 164 4.56 -2.83 -5.02
CA LYS A 164 5.76 -3.43 -5.61
C LYS A 164 6.99 -2.76 -5.05
N PHE A 165 7.87 -3.56 -4.47
CA PHE A 165 9.18 -3.15 -3.97
C PHE A 165 10.27 -3.75 -4.82
N VAL A 166 11.32 -2.98 -5.08
CA VAL A 166 12.52 -3.42 -5.80
C VAL A 166 13.76 -3.24 -4.93
N TRP A 167 14.72 -4.17 -5.06
CA TRP A 167 16.00 -4.07 -4.38
C TRP A 167 16.97 -3.24 -5.21
N ARG A 168 17.38 -2.10 -4.71
CA ARG A 168 18.39 -1.22 -5.32
C ARG A 168 19.20 -0.53 -4.23
N ASP A 169 20.50 -0.31 -4.48
CA ASP A 169 21.40 0.42 -3.58
C ASP A 169 21.32 -0.09 -2.13
N GLU A 170 21.31 -1.44 -1.99
CA GLU A 170 21.17 -2.15 -0.71
C GLU A 170 19.91 -1.82 0.10
N LYS A 171 18.83 -1.40 -0.58
CA LYS A 171 17.55 -1.05 0.02
C LYS A 171 16.37 -1.63 -0.76
N TRP A 172 15.30 -1.92 -0.05
CA TRP A 172 13.99 -2.13 -0.64
C TRP A 172 13.29 -0.78 -0.83
N LEU A 173 13.08 -0.37 -2.08
CA LEU A 173 12.42 0.87 -2.45
C LEU A 173 11.04 0.58 -3.04
N LEU A 174 10.04 1.40 -2.69
CA LEU A 174 8.72 1.34 -3.32
C LEU A 174 8.82 1.81 -4.76
N ALA A 175 8.37 0.95 -5.68
CA ALA A 175 8.42 1.20 -7.11
C ALA A 175 7.07 1.52 -7.73
N SER A 176 6.00 0.90 -7.22
CA SER A 176 4.63 1.11 -7.74
C SER A 176 3.60 0.72 -6.70
N ILE A 177 2.42 1.35 -6.80
CA ILE A 177 1.22 0.95 -6.08
C ILE A 177 0.15 0.64 -7.12
N TYR A 178 -0.42 -0.56 -7.03
CA TYR A 178 -1.45 -1.06 -7.94
C TYR A 178 -2.77 -1.24 -7.22
N GLN A 179 -3.86 -1.09 -7.96
CA GLN A 179 -5.19 -1.54 -7.56
C GLN A 179 -5.41 -3.00 -7.96
N GLU A 180 -6.42 -3.65 -7.41
CA GLU A 180 -6.68 -5.08 -7.61
C GLU A 180 -7.01 -5.47 -9.07
N ASP A 181 -7.52 -4.53 -9.86
CA ASP A 181 -7.87 -4.70 -11.27
C ASP A 181 -6.69 -4.47 -12.23
N ALA A 182 -5.53 -4.04 -11.73
CA ALA A 182 -4.33 -3.91 -12.54
C ALA A 182 -3.94 -5.26 -13.17
N LEU A 183 -3.53 -5.24 -14.44
CA LEU A 183 -3.24 -6.44 -15.22
C LEU A 183 -2.20 -7.34 -14.53
N GLU A 184 -1.12 -6.77 -13.99
CA GLU A 184 -0.06 -7.49 -13.28
C GLU A 184 -0.64 -8.24 -12.06
N ILE A 185 -1.47 -7.57 -11.27
CA ILE A 185 -2.11 -8.15 -10.09
C ILE A 185 -3.12 -9.24 -10.49
N ALA A 186 -3.91 -8.99 -11.55
CA ALA A 186 -4.87 -9.97 -12.06
C ALA A 186 -4.20 -11.25 -12.60
N LYS A 187 -3.02 -11.16 -13.20
CA LYS A 187 -2.21 -12.31 -13.62
C LYS A 187 -1.78 -13.17 -12.43
N ILE A 188 -1.20 -12.54 -11.39
CA ILE A 188 -0.78 -13.21 -10.16
C ILE A 188 -1.95 -13.94 -9.49
N ALA A 189 -3.12 -13.30 -9.42
CA ALA A 189 -4.32 -13.92 -8.85
C ALA A 189 -4.76 -15.19 -9.60
N ARG A 190 -4.47 -15.26 -10.91
CA ARG A 190 -4.79 -16.42 -11.77
C ARG A 190 -3.69 -17.46 -11.81
N GLY A 191 -2.53 -17.20 -11.19
CA GLY A 191 -1.35 -18.07 -11.26
C GLY A 191 -0.72 -18.09 -12.67
N ILE A 192 -0.82 -16.98 -13.42
CA ILE A 192 -0.17 -16.80 -14.71
C ILE A 192 1.19 -16.15 -14.45
N GLU A 193 2.25 -16.91 -14.62
CA GLU A 193 3.63 -16.40 -14.63
C GLU A 193 3.95 -15.88 -16.04
N ASP A 194 4.69 -14.78 -16.13
CA ASP A 194 5.20 -14.24 -17.41
C ASP A 194 6.42 -15.01 -17.89
#